data_16aecca53f09953e29e48a9d83bb2533
#
_entry.id   16aecca53f09953e29e48a9d83bb2533
#
_cell.length_a   1.000
_cell.length_b   1.000
_cell.length_c   1.000
_cell.angle_alpha   90.00
_cell.angle_beta   90.00
_cell.angle_gamma   90.00
#
_symmetry.space_group_name_H-M   'P 1'
#
loop_
_entity.id
_entity.type
_entity.pdbx_description
1 polymer ?
#
loop_
_entity_poly.entity_id
_entity_poly.type
_entity_poly.pdbx_seq_one_letter_code
_entity_poly.pdbx_strand_id
1 'polypeptide(L)'
;MILRVINHPYEFDMKNLCITFFPHEKIRLEGEEDPVVVTTRRETDGSFFVSAKVYDVYRETTAKPEPADEEHLVLSVTLYRLLSGILGFAPPWGVLYGVRPAKLMHRLCAQMGDDAAVAHFQTAFLTQKSKAELAHEVMLHENRSIARSGPKSFSLYVSIPFCPTRCAYCSFVSHSIEKTHKLMTPYVDLLLRELEETAKYAKELGLELATVYFGGGTPTTLSAQDLGRIFSTIEQNFDLSHLMEYTVEAGRPDTVTRERLKVIQAAGVQRISINPQSFNDKVLEAIGRRHTAQQTLDAFALARDCGFDHINMDFIAGLPEDDLPSFQRSIQTALDLQAESITVHTLALKTSAYMVTREQTFDLKDRLTVSNMVDYAGQTLHGAGYYPYYMYRQSKSLGNLENVGWCKPGYDCLYNVYMMDETHTVLAVGAGAVTKLRGQNSGMIERIYNYKYPYEYIRDFDTLLERKKRIPGFYAEYD
;
A
#
# COMPACT_ATOMS: atom_id res chain seq x y z
N MET A 1 8.52 25.79 2.55
CA MET A 1 8.25 26.24 3.94
C MET A 1 9.48 26.10 4.82
N ILE A 2 9.58 26.85 5.91
CA ILE A 2 10.63 26.70 6.94
C ILE A 2 10.00 26.07 8.19
N LEU A 3 10.69 25.03 8.72
CA LEU A 3 10.39 24.43 10.02
C LEU A 3 11.59 24.65 10.94
N ARG A 4 11.38 25.39 12.04
CA ARG A 4 12.38 25.63 13.08
C ARG A 4 12.10 24.73 14.28
N VAL A 5 13.04 23.86 14.61
CA VAL A 5 12.97 22.94 15.76
C VAL A 5 14.07 23.34 16.74
N ILE A 6 13.70 23.81 17.92
CA ILE A 6 14.63 24.45 18.87
C ILE A 6 14.54 23.75 20.23
N ASN A 7 15.67 23.27 20.73
CA ASN A 7 15.83 22.69 22.05
C ASN A 7 14.98 21.43 22.36
N HIS A 8 14.60 20.65 21.34
CA HIS A 8 13.92 19.33 21.52
C HIS A 8 14.26 18.35 20.39
N PRO A 9 14.14 17.01 20.61
CA PRO A 9 14.54 15.99 19.64
C PRO A 9 13.44 15.59 18.63
N TYR A 10 12.24 16.19 18.65
CA TYR A 10 11.05 15.76 17.92
C TYR A 10 10.96 16.33 16.49
N GLU A 11 12.11 16.53 15.82
CA GLU A 11 12.15 17.05 14.44
C GLU A 11 11.37 16.16 13.48
N PHE A 12 11.53 14.84 13.60
CA PHE A 12 10.86 13.87 12.74
C PHE A 12 9.34 13.99 12.81
N ASP A 13 8.78 14.12 14.01
CA ASP A 13 7.34 14.26 14.25
C ASP A 13 6.80 15.57 13.66
N MET A 14 7.47 16.67 13.95
CA MET A 14 7.10 18.00 13.46
C MET A 14 7.16 18.08 11.94
N LYS A 15 8.17 17.48 11.35
CA LYS A 15 8.33 17.41 9.88
C LYS A 15 7.20 16.62 9.23
N ASN A 16 6.86 15.43 9.76
CA ASN A 16 5.76 14.64 9.25
C ASN A 16 4.41 15.33 9.38
N LEU A 17 4.19 16.02 10.51
CA LEU A 17 2.98 16.80 10.71
C LEU A 17 2.91 17.98 9.72
N CYS A 18 3.99 18.70 9.51
CA CYS A 18 4.05 19.75 8.49
C CYS A 18 3.78 19.19 7.08
N ILE A 19 4.33 18.02 6.71
CA ILE A 19 4.03 17.36 5.43
C ILE A 19 2.53 17.04 5.30
N THR A 20 1.87 16.67 6.37
CA THR A 20 0.42 16.39 6.36
C THR A 20 -0.40 17.65 6.01
N PHE A 21 -0.01 18.80 6.51
CA PHE A 21 -0.68 20.07 6.20
C PHE A 21 -0.19 20.72 4.88
N PHE A 22 1.08 20.51 4.52
CA PHE A 22 1.74 21.11 3.36
C PHE A 22 2.49 20.05 2.52
N PRO A 23 1.77 19.11 1.88
CA PRO A 23 2.39 17.93 1.23
C PRO A 23 3.27 18.27 0.02
N HIS A 24 3.11 19.46 -0.57
CA HIS A 24 3.86 19.92 -1.73
C HIS A 24 5.03 20.84 -1.39
N GLU A 25 5.06 21.31 -0.13
CA GLU A 25 6.10 22.23 0.32
C GLU A 25 7.42 21.48 0.58
N LYS A 26 8.51 22.03 0.06
CA LYS A 26 9.85 21.57 0.44
C LYS A 26 10.18 22.14 1.82
N ILE A 27 10.29 21.26 2.82
CA ILE A 27 10.63 21.67 4.18
C ILE A 27 12.14 21.95 4.26
N ARG A 28 12.50 23.15 4.72
CA ARG A 28 13.86 23.58 5.06
C ARG A 28 13.91 23.79 6.58
N LEU A 29 15.00 23.37 7.22
CA LEU A 29 15.22 23.57 8.64
C LEU A 29 15.90 24.92 8.95
N GLU A 30 16.45 25.55 7.93
CA GLU A 30 17.15 26.82 7.98
C GLU A 30 16.58 27.79 6.94
N GLY A 31 16.72 29.08 7.21
CA GLY A 31 16.28 30.18 6.35
C GLY A 31 15.72 31.33 7.15
N GLU A 32 15.78 32.54 6.57
CA GLU A 32 15.30 33.75 7.21
C GLU A 32 13.82 34.00 6.94
N GLU A 33 13.38 33.82 5.68
CA GLU A 33 12.04 34.14 5.24
C GLU A 33 11.44 33.03 4.35
N ASP A 34 10.14 32.79 4.52
CA ASP A 34 9.30 31.95 3.69
C ASP A 34 7.83 32.34 3.95
N PRO A 35 6.92 32.21 2.97
CA PRO A 35 5.49 32.39 3.17
C PRO A 35 4.90 31.52 4.28
N VAL A 36 5.49 30.33 4.51
CA VAL A 36 5.08 29.42 5.58
C VAL A 36 6.25 29.13 6.50
N VAL A 37 6.16 29.58 7.75
CA VAL A 37 7.16 29.36 8.79
C VAL A 37 6.49 28.76 10.02
N VAL A 38 6.96 27.57 10.42
CA VAL A 38 6.54 26.91 11.66
C VAL A 38 7.73 26.88 12.61
N THR A 39 7.51 27.26 13.86
CA THR A 39 8.53 27.20 14.93
C THR A 39 7.99 26.39 16.09
N THR A 40 8.78 25.43 16.53
CA THR A 40 8.55 24.67 17.76
C THR A 40 9.78 24.77 18.64
N ARG A 41 9.61 25.15 19.91
CA ARG A 41 10.71 25.38 20.85
C ARG A 41 10.36 24.86 22.24
N ARG A 42 11.30 24.19 22.87
CA ARG A 42 11.20 23.83 24.29
C ARG A 42 11.75 24.98 25.13
N GLU A 43 10.95 25.46 26.07
CA GLU A 43 11.30 26.53 26.99
C GLU A 43 12.03 25.97 28.23
N THR A 44 12.64 26.85 29.00
CA THR A 44 13.41 26.49 30.22
C THR A 44 12.55 25.91 31.35
N ASP A 45 11.25 26.22 31.37
CA ASP A 45 10.29 25.65 32.32
C ASP A 45 9.68 24.32 31.89
N GLY A 46 10.17 23.75 30.76
CA GLY A 46 9.73 22.49 30.16
C GLY A 46 8.49 22.60 29.29
N SER A 47 7.88 23.76 29.14
CA SER A 47 6.78 23.98 28.20
C SER A 47 7.27 24.03 26.74
N PHE A 48 6.35 23.82 25.80
CA PHE A 48 6.60 23.99 24.37
C PHE A 48 5.93 25.27 23.86
N PHE A 49 6.71 26.13 23.25
CA PHE A 49 6.22 27.22 22.43
C PHE A 49 6.05 26.76 20.99
N VAL A 50 4.89 27.02 20.40
CA VAL A 50 4.54 26.67 19.03
C VAL A 50 4.00 27.89 18.32
N SER A 51 4.58 28.22 17.18
CA SER A 51 4.04 29.29 16.32
C SER A 51 4.02 28.88 14.87
N ALA A 52 3.08 29.46 14.12
CA ALA A 52 3.01 29.28 12.68
C ALA A 52 2.62 30.61 12.02
N LYS A 53 3.40 30.97 11.00
CA LYS A 53 3.06 32.01 10.03
C LYS A 53 2.71 31.27 8.73
N VAL A 54 1.50 31.49 8.24
CA VAL A 54 1.02 30.94 6.97
C VAL A 54 0.52 32.13 6.15
N TYR A 55 1.30 32.55 5.17
CA TYR A 55 1.14 33.81 4.45
C TYR A 55 1.04 34.99 5.42
N ASP A 56 -0.10 35.72 5.47
CA ASP A 56 -0.29 36.86 6.31
C ASP A 56 -0.87 36.54 7.70
N VAL A 57 -1.18 35.27 7.97
CA VAL A 57 -1.76 34.84 9.25
C VAL A 57 -0.65 34.30 10.16
N TYR A 58 -0.48 34.95 11.31
CA TYR A 58 0.39 34.48 12.38
C TYR A 58 -0.44 34.07 13.60
N ARG A 59 -0.11 32.92 14.17
CA ARG A 59 -0.65 32.42 15.44
C ARG A 59 0.46 31.76 16.25
N GLU A 60 0.31 31.83 17.56
CA GLU A 60 1.19 31.16 18.51
C GLU A 60 0.41 30.64 19.72
N THR A 61 0.98 29.66 20.39
CA THR A 61 0.44 29.05 21.59
C THR A 61 1.56 28.37 22.38
N THR A 62 1.28 28.05 23.64
CA THR A 62 2.16 27.26 24.49
C THR A 62 1.42 26.05 25.04
N ALA A 63 2.14 24.97 25.29
CA ALA A 63 1.61 23.77 25.96
C ALA A 63 2.66 23.25 26.94
N LYS A 64 2.23 22.83 28.12
CA LYS A 64 3.09 22.24 29.12
C LYS A 64 2.69 20.77 29.29
N PRO A 65 3.60 19.82 29.02
CA PRO A 65 3.35 18.40 29.29
C PRO A 65 3.20 18.17 30.79
N GLU A 66 2.24 17.35 31.18
CA GLU A 66 2.16 16.79 32.51
C GLU A 66 3.19 15.63 32.68
N PRO A 67 3.56 15.22 33.89
CA PRO A 67 4.59 14.19 34.11
C PRO A 67 4.30 12.81 33.46
N ALA A 68 3.03 12.52 33.21
CA ALA A 68 2.59 11.26 32.58
C ALA A 68 2.42 11.36 31.06
N ASP A 69 2.58 12.56 30.49
CA ASP A 69 2.35 12.79 29.07
C ASP A 69 3.55 12.39 28.20
N GLU A 70 3.25 11.88 27.02
CA GLU A 70 4.26 11.72 25.96
C GLU A 70 4.53 13.08 25.34
N GLU A 71 5.65 13.71 25.66
CA GLU A 71 5.99 15.09 25.24
C GLU A 71 5.84 15.31 23.73
N HIS A 72 6.28 14.32 22.90
CA HIS A 72 6.16 14.41 21.45
C HIS A 72 4.70 14.48 20.99
N LEU A 73 3.80 13.81 21.70
CA LEU A 73 2.37 13.83 21.39
C LEU A 73 1.73 15.17 21.78
N VAL A 74 2.05 15.71 22.96
CA VAL A 74 1.58 17.03 23.40
C VAL A 74 1.99 18.10 22.37
N LEU A 75 3.25 18.06 21.92
CA LEU A 75 3.75 18.98 20.92
C LEU A 75 3.04 18.81 19.57
N SER A 76 2.86 17.56 19.12
CA SER A 76 2.17 17.26 17.87
C SER A 76 0.71 17.70 17.88
N VAL A 77 -0.01 17.46 18.98
CA VAL A 77 -1.41 17.90 19.16
C VAL A 77 -1.50 19.43 19.15
N THR A 78 -0.56 20.10 19.82
CA THR A 78 -0.51 21.56 19.87
C THR A 78 -0.30 22.17 18.49
N LEU A 79 0.69 21.66 17.75
CA LEU A 79 0.95 22.12 16.37
C LEU A 79 -0.22 21.79 15.43
N TYR A 80 -0.81 20.60 15.54
CA TYR A 80 -1.98 20.22 14.75
C TYR A 80 -3.15 21.17 14.94
N ARG A 81 -3.51 21.48 16.21
CA ARG A 81 -4.59 22.42 16.53
C ARG A 81 -4.32 23.82 16.00
N LEU A 82 -3.07 24.29 16.14
CA LEU A 82 -2.65 25.60 15.64
C LEU A 82 -2.81 25.68 14.12
N LEU A 83 -2.27 24.71 13.38
CA LEU A 83 -2.34 24.67 11.92
C LEU A 83 -3.77 24.45 11.41
N SER A 84 -4.54 23.59 12.05
CA SER A 84 -5.96 23.38 11.71
C SER A 84 -6.77 24.67 11.89
N GLY A 85 -6.50 25.43 12.96
CA GLY A 85 -7.18 26.72 13.22
C GLY A 85 -6.79 27.83 12.23
N ILE A 86 -5.56 27.80 11.69
CA ILE A 86 -5.13 28.77 10.66
C ILE A 86 -5.71 28.41 9.30
N LEU A 87 -5.67 27.12 8.93
CA LEU A 87 -6.01 26.64 7.58
C LEU A 87 -7.51 26.35 7.41
N GLY A 88 -8.29 26.28 8.49
CA GLY A 88 -9.70 25.86 8.43
C GLY A 88 -9.87 24.40 7.97
N PHE A 89 -8.84 23.58 8.10
CA PHE A 89 -8.80 22.18 7.67
C PHE A 89 -8.13 21.31 8.74
N ALA A 90 -8.78 20.21 9.07
CA ALA A 90 -8.29 19.22 10.04
C ALA A 90 -8.09 17.86 9.35
N PRO A 91 -6.84 17.41 9.13
CA PRO A 91 -6.56 16.09 8.56
C PRO A 91 -7.28 14.98 9.32
N PRO A 92 -7.98 14.03 8.65
CA PRO A 92 -8.88 13.07 9.31
C PRO A 92 -8.17 12.10 10.27
N TRP A 93 -6.89 11.82 10.03
CA TRP A 93 -6.08 10.95 10.88
C TRP A 93 -5.36 11.69 12.03
N GLY A 94 -5.70 12.96 12.25
CA GLY A 94 -5.12 13.75 13.34
C GLY A 94 -3.59 13.83 13.25
N VAL A 95 -2.93 13.54 14.36
CA VAL A 95 -1.46 13.54 14.45
C VAL A 95 -0.83 12.20 14.08
N LEU A 96 -1.62 11.19 13.70
CA LEU A 96 -1.09 9.91 13.24
C LEU A 96 -0.49 10.05 11.83
N TYR A 97 0.79 9.75 11.69
CA TYR A 97 1.49 9.67 10.40
C TYR A 97 2.00 8.27 10.08
N GLY A 98 1.77 7.30 10.96
CA GLY A 98 2.15 5.90 10.76
C GLY A 98 1.39 5.24 9.61
N VAL A 99 2.05 4.26 8.97
CA VAL A 99 1.51 3.58 7.78
C VAL A 99 0.52 2.47 8.10
N ARG A 100 0.42 2.03 9.36
CA ARG A 100 -0.38 0.86 9.80
C ARG A 100 -1.27 1.19 11.00
N PRO A 101 -2.35 1.93 10.82
CA PRO A 101 -3.27 2.28 11.93
C PRO A 101 -3.91 1.07 12.59
N ALA A 102 -4.28 0.02 11.82
CA ALA A 102 -4.86 -1.21 12.36
C ALA A 102 -3.90 -1.93 13.33
N LYS A 103 -2.60 -1.98 13.02
CA LYS A 103 -1.59 -2.58 13.90
C LYS A 103 -1.42 -1.80 15.21
N LEU A 104 -1.52 -0.46 15.16
CA LEU A 104 -1.55 0.37 16.37
C LEU A 104 -2.82 0.13 17.18
N MET A 105 -3.97 0.04 16.52
CA MET A 105 -5.26 -0.26 17.15
C MET A 105 -5.21 -1.61 17.87
N HIS A 106 -4.70 -2.67 17.21
CA HIS A 106 -4.51 -3.99 17.83
C HIS A 106 -3.72 -3.90 19.14
N ARG A 107 -2.58 -3.19 19.13
CA ARG A 107 -1.76 -3.01 20.33
C ARG A 107 -2.51 -2.30 21.45
N LEU A 108 -3.25 -1.25 21.13
CA LEU A 108 -4.02 -0.48 22.12
C LEU A 108 -5.22 -1.29 22.65
N CYS A 109 -5.94 -2.01 21.81
CA CYS A 109 -7.02 -2.91 22.25
C CYS A 109 -6.52 -3.96 23.23
N ALA A 110 -5.33 -4.53 23.00
CA ALA A 110 -4.71 -5.48 23.91
C ALA A 110 -4.31 -4.85 25.27
N GLN A 111 -4.02 -3.55 25.30
CA GLN A 111 -3.61 -2.85 26.51
C GLN A 111 -4.78 -2.29 27.33
N MET A 112 -5.82 -1.78 26.69
CA MET A 112 -6.88 -1.01 27.36
C MET A 112 -8.31 -1.44 27.00
N GLY A 113 -8.48 -2.42 26.11
CA GLY A 113 -9.79 -2.83 25.58
C GLY A 113 -10.25 -1.99 24.39
N ASP A 114 -11.22 -2.52 23.65
CA ASP A 114 -11.63 -1.99 22.33
C ASP A 114 -12.20 -0.56 22.41
N ASP A 115 -13.19 -0.34 23.28
CA ASP A 115 -13.84 0.96 23.41
C ASP A 115 -12.87 2.05 23.84
N ALA A 116 -11.98 1.74 24.80
CA ALA A 116 -10.96 2.67 25.26
C ALA A 116 -9.90 2.96 24.19
N ALA A 117 -9.51 1.98 23.39
CA ALA A 117 -8.57 2.15 22.28
C ALA A 117 -9.16 3.05 21.18
N VAL A 118 -10.43 2.84 20.81
CA VAL A 118 -11.14 3.70 19.84
C VAL A 118 -11.27 5.13 20.38
N ALA A 119 -11.62 5.30 21.66
CA ALA A 119 -11.68 6.61 22.30
C ALA A 119 -10.28 7.28 22.35
N HIS A 120 -9.22 6.51 22.60
CA HIS A 120 -7.85 7.00 22.62
C HIS A 120 -7.41 7.52 21.24
N PHE A 121 -7.77 6.85 20.15
CA PHE A 121 -7.51 7.36 18.79
C PHE A 121 -8.13 8.75 18.59
N GLN A 122 -9.34 8.97 19.09
CA GLN A 122 -10.05 10.25 18.93
C GLN A 122 -9.49 11.36 19.85
N THR A 123 -9.18 11.02 21.06
CA THR A 123 -8.81 12.02 22.09
C THR A 123 -7.32 12.34 22.11
N ALA A 124 -6.45 11.33 22.07
CA ALA A 124 -5.01 11.49 22.10
C ALA A 124 -4.42 11.82 20.74
N PHE A 125 -4.87 11.12 19.67
CA PHE A 125 -4.33 11.36 18.33
C PHE A 125 -5.17 12.30 17.48
N LEU A 126 -6.30 12.81 17.96
CA LEU A 126 -7.23 13.70 17.25
C LEU A 126 -7.74 13.09 15.93
N THR A 127 -7.83 11.77 15.86
CA THR A 127 -8.37 11.05 14.71
C THR A 127 -9.89 11.25 14.64
N GLN A 128 -10.45 11.49 13.47
CA GLN A 128 -11.90 11.54 13.29
C GLN A 128 -12.54 10.20 13.69
N LYS A 129 -13.75 10.24 14.25
CA LYS A 129 -14.48 9.07 14.74
C LYS A 129 -14.57 7.97 13.67
N SER A 130 -14.99 8.31 12.46
CA SER A 130 -15.11 7.36 11.35
C SER A 130 -13.79 6.64 11.02
N LYS A 131 -12.64 7.33 11.15
CA LYS A 131 -11.32 6.74 10.88
C LYS A 131 -10.83 5.86 12.04
N ALA A 132 -11.17 6.20 13.28
CA ALA A 132 -10.89 5.37 14.45
C ALA A 132 -11.73 4.06 14.39
N GLU A 133 -13.02 4.16 14.07
CA GLU A 133 -13.93 3.02 13.87
C GLU A 133 -13.45 2.14 12.70
N LEU A 134 -13.05 2.73 11.57
CA LEU A 134 -12.47 2.02 10.43
C LEU A 134 -11.22 1.23 10.83
N ALA A 135 -10.30 1.85 11.57
CA ALA A 135 -9.08 1.15 12.02
C ALA A 135 -9.41 -0.02 12.95
N HIS A 136 -10.40 0.12 13.80
CA HIS A 136 -10.87 -0.94 14.69
C HIS A 136 -11.54 -2.08 13.90
N GLU A 137 -12.43 -1.78 12.97
CA GLU A 137 -13.10 -2.78 12.13
C GLU A 137 -12.08 -3.58 11.29
N VAL A 138 -11.15 -2.88 10.62
CA VAL A 138 -10.06 -3.53 9.89
C VAL A 138 -9.26 -4.46 10.79
N MET A 139 -8.88 -4.02 11.98
CA MET A 139 -8.14 -4.84 12.94
C MET A 139 -8.89 -6.13 13.30
N LEU A 140 -10.21 -6.06 13.49
CA LEU A 140 -11.03 -7.24 13.79
C LEU A 140 -11.03 -8.25 12.64
N HIS A 141 -11.07 -7.78 11.37
CA HIS A 141 -11.03 -8.65 10.20
C HIS A 141 -9.62 -9.18 9.93
N GLU A 142 -8.59 -8.34 10.04
CA GLU A 142 -7.19 -8.77 9.94
C GLU A 142 -6.87 -9.90 10.95
N ASN A 143 -7.32 -9.78 12.20
CA ASN A 143 -7.09 -10.80 13.22
C ASN A 143 -7.63 -12.18 12.83
N ARG A 144 -8.78 -12.25 12.15
CA ARG A 144 -9.34 -13.52 11.65
C ARG A 144 -8.45 -14.15 10.59
N SER A 145 -7.92 -13.34 9.69
CA SER A 145 -6.98 -13.79 8.63
C SER A 145 -5.63 -14.17 9.22
N ILE A 146 -5.10 -13.38 10.15
CA ILE A 146 -3.82 -13.63 10.85
C ILE A 146 -3.87 -14.96 11.60
N ALA A 147 -4.98 -15.27 12.28
CA ALA A 147 -5.17 -16.51 13.01
C ALA A 147 -5.10 -17.79 12.15
N ARG A 148 -5.19 -17.66 10.81
CA ARG A 148 -5.05 -18.79 9.88
C ARG A 148 -3.58 -19.10 9.55
N SER A 149 -2.64 -18.21 9.90
CA SER A 149 -1.21 -18.40 9.68
C SER A 149 -0.61 -19.22 10.82
N GLY A 150 0.03 -20.32 10.47
CA GLY A 150 0.77 -21.15 11.43
C GLY A 150 2.22 -20.68 11.61
N PRO A 151 2.94 -21.28 12.57
CA PRO A 151 4.33 -20.88 12.88
C PRO A 151 5.33 -21.18 11.75
N LYS A 152 5.02 -22.10 10.84
CA LYS A 152 5.83 -22.43 9.66
C LYS A 152 5.33 -21.80 8.36
N SER A 153 4.21 -21.07 8.44
CA SER A 153 3.61 -20.45 7.25
C SER A 153 4.52 -19.40 6.63
N PHE A 154 4.54 -19.35 5.29
CA PHE A 154 5.15 -18.27 4.53
C PHE A 154 4.33 -17.94 3.28
N SER A 155 4.55 -16.74 2.74
CA SER A 155 4.02 -16.30 1.45
C SER A 155 5.11 -16.33 0.38
N LEU A 156 4.75 -16.71 -0.83
CA LEU A 156 5.61 -16.56 -2.02
C LEU A 156 5.12 -15.38 -2.85
N TYR A 157 6.00 -14.40 -3.07
CA TYR A 157 5.75 -13.26 -3.96
C TYR A 157 6.54 -13.39 -5.24
N VAL A 158 5.86 -13.35 -6.39
CA VAL A 158 6.47 -13.43 -7.72
C VAL A 158 6.32 -12.08 -8.42
N SER A 159 7.44 -11.38 -8.61
CA SER A 159 7.47 -10.07 -9.24
C SER A 159 7.63 -10.20 -10.75
N ILE A 160 6.73 -9.56 -11.51
CA ILE A 160 6.84 -9.42 -12.96
C ILE A 160 6.96 -7.93 -13.30
N PRO A 161 8.16 -7.41 -13.60
CA PRO A 161 8.43 -5.97 -13.69
C PRO A 161 8.09 -5.35 -15.05
N PHE A 162 7.19 -5.95 -15.80
CA PHE A 162 6.79 -5.51 -17.14
C PHE A 162 5.36 -5.00 -17.16
N CYS A 163 5.13 -3.89 -17.90
CA CYS A 163 3.81 -3.32 -18.15
C CYS A 163 3.65 -2.96 -19.62
N PRO A 164 2.41 -2.94 -20.18
CA PRO A 164 2.20 -2.44 -21.54
C PRO A 164 2.69 -1.00 -21.73
N THR A 165 2.33 -0.12 -20.79
CA THR A 165 2.77 1.28 -20.70
C THR A 165 3.01 1.64 -19.24
N ARG A 166 3.80 2.70 -18.98
CA ARG A 166 4.00 3.22 -17.65
C ARG A 166 2.93 4.26 -17.32
N CYS A 167 2.11 4.00 -16.30
CA CYS A 167 1.13 4.96 -15.81
C CYS A 167 1.82 6.16 -15.12
N ALA A 168 1.28 7.35 -15.28
CA ALA A 168 1.90 8.59 -14.80
C ALA A 168 2.04 8.65 -13.25
N TYR A 169 1.12 8.04 -12.52
CA TYR A 169 1.11 7.98 -11.05
C TYR A 169 1.98 6.84 -10.49
N CYS A 170 2.34 5.85 -11.32
CA CYS A 170 2.92 4.60 -10.82
C CYS A 170 4.33 4.81 -10.24
N SER A 171 4.49 4.39 -9.00
CA SER A 171 5.76 4.42 -8.27
C SER A 171 6.52 3.10 -8.32
N PHE A 172 5.89 2.03 -8.77
CA PHE A 172 6.53 0.74 -8.95
C PHE A 172 7.56 0.77 -10.08
N VAL A 173 8.60 -0.02 -9.93
CA VAL A 173 9.59 -0.18 -10.98
C VAL A 173 9.04 -1.13 -12.01
N SER A 174 8.36 -0.56 -13.00
CA SER A 174 7.89 -1.29 -14.15
C SER A 174 8.49 -0.72 -15.44
N HIS A 175 8.72 -1.59 -16.38
CA HIS A 175 9.27 -1.24 -17.68
C HIS A 175 8.24 -1.50 -18.78
N SER A 176 8.07 -0.51 -19.68
CA SER A 176 7.23 -0.72 -20.85
C SER A 176 7.81 -1.83 -21.73
N ILE A 177 6.97 -2.81 -22.08
CA ILE A 177 7.34 -3.92 -22.98
C ILE A 177 7.81 -3.42 -24.35
N GLU A 178 7.36 -2.26 -24.82
CA GLU A 178 7.84 -1.64 -26.08
C GLU A 178 9.37 -1.49 -26.09
N LYS A 179 9.97 -1.20 -24.92
CA LYS A 179 11.41 -0.97 -24.78
C LYS A 179 12.17 -2.19 -24.28
N THR A 180 11.49 -3.15 -23.64
CA THR A 180 12.14 -4.23 -22.88
C THR A 180 11.73 -5.63 -23.33
N HIS A 181 11.01 -5.77 -24.44
CA HIS A 181 10.55 -7.06 -24.95
C HIS A 181 11.67 -8.11 -25.04
N LYS A 182 12.88 -7.70 -25.46
CA LYS A 182 14.03 -8.60 -25.56
C LYS A 182 14.53 -9.16 -24.22
N LEU A 183 14.15 -8.52 -23.11
CA LEU A 183 14.53 -8.93 -21.77
C LEU A 183 13.57 -9.98 -21.18
N MET A 184 12.36 -10.14 -21.73
CA MET A 184 11.32 -10.96 -21.11
C MET A 184 11.72 -12.44 -21.04
N THR A 185 12.17 -13.05 -22.15
CA THR A 185 12.58 -14.46 -22.16
C THR A 185 13.75 -14.74 -21.21
N PRO A 186 14.91 -14.04 -21.29
CA PRO A 186 16.00 -14.29 -20.35
C PRO A 186 15.61 -13.98 -18.90
N TYR A 187 14.70 -13.04 -18.68
CA TYR A 187 14.17 -12.77 -17.36
C TYR A 187 13.39 -13.96 -16.80
N VAL A 188 12.48 -14.52 -17.57
CA VAL A 188 11.69 -15.70 -17.16
C VAL A 188 12.61 -16.89 -16.88
N ASP A 189 13.60 -17.16 -17.75
CA ASP A 189 14.53 -18.26 -17.54
C ASP A 189 15.29 -18.18 -16.21
N LEU A 190 15.71 -16.97 -15.82
CA LEU A 190 16.35 -16.74 -14.52
C LEU A 190 15.36 -16.77 -13.36
N LEU A 191 14.13 -16.30 -13.57
CA LEU A 191 13.07 -16.36 -12.55
C LEU A 191 12.75 -17.80 -12.17
N LEU A 192 12.73 -18.73 -13.13
CA LEU A 192 12.54 -20.16 -12.85
C LEU A 192 13.68 -20.70 -11.97
N ARG A 193 14.93 -20.37 -12.27
CA ARG A 193 16.08 -20.76 -11.43
C ARG A 193 16.01 -20.16 -10.02
N GLU A 194 15.57 -18.91 -9.89
CA GLU A 194 15.39 -18.28 -8.59
C GLU A 194 14.29 -18.95 -7.77
N LEU A 195 13.19 -19.36 -8.42
CA LEU A 195 12.11 -20.13 -7.79
C LEU A 195 12.62 -21.47 -7.27
N GLU A 196 13.37 -22.22 -8.07
CA GLU A 196 13.96 -23.50 -7.68
C GLU A 196 14.89 -23.36 -6.46
N GLU A 197 15.78 -22.35 -6.45
CA GLU A 197 16.65 -22.09 -5.31
C GLU A 197 15.87 -21.63 -4.06
N THR A 198 14.84 -20.81 -4.24
CA THR A 198 13.99 -20.36 -3.13
C THR A 198 13.21 -21.54 -2.51
N ALA A 199 12.74 -22.46 -3.34
CA ALA A 199 12.04 -23.66 -2.90
C ALA A 199 12.94 -24.58 -2.08
N LYS A 200 14.24 -24.71 -2.44
CA LYS A 200 15.22 -25.49 -1.64
C LYS A 200 15.33 -24.94 -0.21
N TYR A 201 15.46 -23.61 -0.06
CA TYR A 201 15.50 -23.01 1.27
C TYR A 201 14.19 -23.21 2.05
N ALA A 202 13.04 -23.04 1.42
CA ALA A 202 11.75 -23.28 2.07
C ALA A 202 11.63 -24.71 2.57
N LYS A 203 12.04 -25.69 1.76
CA LYS A 203 12.04 -27.12 2.11
C LYS A 203 13.04 -27.45 3.24
N GLU A 204 14.27 -26.92 3.15
CA GLU A 204 15.32 -27.12 4.18
C GLU A 204 14.87 -26.60 5.54
N LEU A 205 14.17 -25.46 5.58
CA LEU A 205 13.66 -24.84 6.79
C LEU A 205 12.31 -25.43 7.25
N GLY A 206 11.71 -26.34 6.47
CA GLY A 206 10.39 -26.90 6.75
C GLY A 206 9.28 -25.87 6.76
N LEU A 207 9.37 -24.85 5.88
CA LEU A 207 8.35 -23.81 5.75
C LEU A 207 7.16 -24.32 4.94
N GLU A 208 5.95 -23.87 5.30
CA GLU A 208 4.68 -24.25 4.71
C GLU A 208 4.12 -23.11 3.86
N LEU A 209 3.94 -23.32 2.56
CA LEU A 209 3.47 -22.31 1.62
C LEU A 209 1.99 -22.01 1.83
N ALA A 210 1.69 -20.87 2.44
CA ALA A 210 0.32 -20.46 2.74
C ALA A 210 -0.33 -19.64 1.62
N THR A 211 0.42 -18.72 0.98
CA THR A 211 -0.11 -17.91 -0.12
C THR A 211 0.91 -17.73 -1.24
N VAL A 212 0.42 -17.66 -2.49
CA VAL A 212 1.20 -17.26 -3.67
C VAL A 212 0.58 -16.01 -4.27
N TYR A 213 1.41 -15.01 -4.54
CA TYR A 213 0.96 -13.74 -5.10
C TYR A 213 1.86 -13.28 -6.25
N PHE A 214 1.28 -13.13 -7.43
CA PHE A 214 1.93 -12.56 -8.61
C PHE A 214 1.58 -11.08 -8.73
N GLY A 215 2.59 -10.23 -8.71
CA GLY A 215 2.42 -8.78 -8.79
C GLY A 215 3.60 -8.08 -9.45
N GLY A 216 3.78 -6.79 -9.08
CA GLY A 216 4.88 -5.95 -9.55
C GLY A 216 4.46 -4.95 -10.62
N GLY A 217 4.66 -5.28 -11.88
CA GLY A 217 4.15 -4.52 -13.02
C GLY A 217 2.76 -5.01 -13.44
N THR A 218 2.73 -5.91 -14.41
CA THR A 218 1.50 -6.56 -14.89
C THR A 218 1.84 -8.00 -15.28
N PRO A 219 1.61 -9.00 -14.43
CA PRO A 219 1.94 -10.40 -14.71
C PRO A 219 1.43 -10.92 -16.04
N THR A 220 0.23 -10.49 -16.45
CA THR A 220 -0.38 -10.86 -17.73
C THR A 220 0.25 -10.17 -18.96
N THR A 221 1.35 -9.45 -18.83
CA THR A 221 2.21 -9.08 -19.98
C THR A 221 2.99 -10.26 -20.52
N LEU A 222 3.27 -11.27 -19.70
CA LEU A 222 3.91 -12.51 -20.12
C LEU A 222 2.99 -13.28 -21.07
N SER A 223 3.59 -14.12 -21.90
CA SER A 223 2.85 -15.07 -22.74
C SER A 223 2.18 -16.13 -21.89
N ALA A 224 1.12 -16.76 -22.39
CA ALA A 224 0.50 -17.91 -21.75
C ALA A 224 1.51 -19.05 -21.51
N GLN A 225 2.44 -19.25 -22.46
CA GLN A 225 3.51 -20.22 -22.34
C GLN A 225 4.45 -19.91 -21.18
N ASP A 226 4.91 -18.64 -21.04
CA ASP A 226 5.81 -18.26 -19.95
C ASP A 226 5.11 -18.31 -18.59
N LEU A 227 3.84 -17.89 -18.50
CA LEU A 227 3.04 -18.07 -17.30
C LEU A 227 2.93 -19.55 -16.92
N GLY A 228 2.65 -20.43 -17.89
CA GLY A 228 2.59 -21.88 -17.68
C GLY A 228 3.90 -22.45 -17.16
N ARG A 229 5.06 -22.00 -17.69
CA ARG A 229 6.38 -22.41 -17.20
C ARG A 229 6.58 -22.03 -15.73
N ILE A 230 6.20 -20.80 -15.36
CA ILE A 230 6.35 -20.33 -13.97
C ILE A 230 5.44 -21.14 -13.03
N PHE A 231 4.16 -21.35 -13.40
CA PHE A 231 3.23 -22.14 -12.60
C PHE A 231 3.70 -23.59 -12.43
N SER A 232 4.16 -24.23 -13.50
CA SER A 232 4.71 -25.60 -13.45
C SER A 232 5.95 -25.68 -12.55
N THR A 233 6.82 -24.66 -12.57
CA THR A 233 7.99 -24.63 -11.69
C THR A 233 7.57 -24.51 -10.22
N ILE A 234 6.54 -23.71 -9.91
CA ILE A 234 6.01 -23.61 -8.54
C ILE A 234 5.42 -24.95 -8.10
N GLU A 235 4.56 -25.56 -8.92
CA GLU A 235 3.91 -26.84 -8.63
C GLU A 235 4.93 -27.99 -8.40
N GLN A 236 6.01 -28.00 -9.17
CA GLN A 236 7.02 -29.06 -9.08
C GLN A 236 7.98 -28.91 -7.89
N ASN A 237 8.19 -27.69 -7.39
CA ASN A 237 9.23 -27.41 -6.41
C ASN A 237 8.70 -27.04 -5.01
N PHE A 238 7.45 -26.55 -4.90
CA PHE A 238 6.84 -26.21 -3.62
C PHE A 238 5.74 -27.21 -3.24
N ASP A 239 5.60 -27.47 -1.94
CA ASP A 239 4.46 -28.21 -1.42
C ASP A 239 3.24 -27.28 -1.33
N LEU A 240 2.23 -27.52 -2.15
CA LEU A 240 1.00 -26.74 -2.22
C LEU A 240 -0.10 -27.27 -1.28
N SER A 241 0.14 -28.30 -0.46
CA SER A 241 -0.87 -28.90 0.41
C SER A 241 -1.40 -27.96 1.48
N HIS A 242 -0.61 -26.94 1.85
CA HIS A 242 -0.98 -25.90 2.80
C HIS A 242 -1.44 -24.59 2.15
N LEU A 243 -1.54 -24.55 0.82
CA LEU A 243 -1.87 -23.34 0.06
C LEU A 243 -3.32 -22.93 0.30
N MET A 244 -3.51 -21.73 0.87
CA MET A 244 -4.81 -21.16 1.18
C MET A 244 -5.27 -20.12 0.14
N GLU A 245 -4.32 -19.47 -0.55
CA GLU A 245 -4.61 -18.43 -1.53
C GLU A 245 -3.59 -18.42 -2.65
N TYR A 246 -4.09 -18.36 -3.89
CA TYR A 246 -3.27 -18.18 -5.08
C TYR A 246 -3.83 -17.00 -5.89
N THR A 247 -3.09 -15.89 -5.91
CA THR A 247 -3.50 -14.62 -6.55
C THR A 247 -2.59 -14.25 -7.71
N VAL A 248 -3.18 -13.77 -8.81
CA VAL A 248 -2.46 -13.20 -9.96
C VAL A 248 -3.06 -11.83 -10.31
N GLU A 249 -2.23 -10.80 -10.34
CA GLU A 249 -2.63 -9.49 -10.87
C GLU A 249 -2.74 -9.54 -12.41
N ALA A 250 -3.96 -9.60 -12.92
CA ALA A 250 -4.28 -9.33 -14.32
C ALA A 250 -4.65 -7.84 -14.49
N GLY A 251 -3.88 -6.97 -13.84
CA GLY A 251 -4.23 -5.58 -13.50
C GLY A 251 -4.44 -4.62 -14.68
N ARG A 252 -4.18 -5.05 -15.90
CA ARG A 252 -4.35 -4.24 -17.13
C ARG A 252 -5.31 -4.96 -18.07
N PRO A 253 -6.51 -4.42 -18.33
CA PRO A 253 -7.49 -5.02 -19.24
C PRO A 253 -6.94 -5.32 -20.64
N ASP A 254 -6.05 -4.45 -21.15
CA ASP A 254 -5.38 -4.63 -22.44
C ASP A 254 -4.40 -5.81 -22.51
N THR A 255 -4.14 -6.48 -21.40
CA THR A 255 -3.30 -7.70 -21.34
C THR A 255 -4.10 -8.97 -21.06
N VAL A 256 -5.39 -8.85 -20.75
CA VAL A 256 -6.28 -9.97 -20.44
C VAL A 256 -6.71 -10.66 -21.74
N THR A 257 -6.38 -11.94 -21.87
CA THR A 257 -6.79 -12.77 -23.01
C THR A 257 -7.30 -14.12 -22.50
N ARG A 258 -8.21 -14.75 -23.25
CA ARG A 258 -8.77 -16.06 -22.91
C ARG A 258 -7.68 -17.13 -22.72
N GLU A 259 -6.65 -17.09 -23.54
CA GLU A 259 -5.52 -18.02 -23.47
C GLU A 259 -4.76 -17.88 -22.15
N ARG A 260 -4.42 -16.65 -21.73
CA ARG A 260 -3.74 -16.39 -20.46
C ARG A 260 -4.62 -16.76 -19.26
N LEU A 261 -5.90 -16.37 -19.30
CA LEU A 261 -6.85 -16.67 -18.22
C LEU A 261 -7.03 -18.19 -18.03
N LYS A 262 -7.09 -18.97 -19.12
CA LYS A 262 -7.17 -20.44 -19.03
C LYS A 262 -5.93 -21.06 -18.40
N VAL A 263 -4.73 -20.57 -18.73
CA VAL A 263 -3.49 -21.05 -18.11
C VAL A 263 -3.43 -20.69 -16.62
N ILE A 264 -3.85 -19.48 -16.26
CA ILE A 264 -3.92 -19.02 -14.87
C ILE A 264 -4.94 -19.88 -14.09
N GLN A 265 -6.11 -20.12 -14.64
CA GLN A 265 -7.16 -20.95 -14.03
C GLN A 265 -6.71 -22.42 -13.87
N ALA A 266 -6.07 -22.99 -14.90
CA ALA A 266 -5.57 -24.36 -14.87
C ALA A 266 -4.47 -24.59 -13.81
N ALA A 267 -3.74 -23.53 -13.41
CA ALA A 267 -2.77 -23.56 -12.32
C ALA A 267 -3.40 -23.51 -10.92
N GLY A 268 -4.74 -23.51 -10.80
CA GLY A 268 -5.45 -23.45 -9.53
C GLY A 268 -5.49 -22.05 -8.89
N VAL A 269 -5.22 -21.00 -9.66
CA VAL A 269 -5.36 -19.61 -9.19
C VAL A 269 -6.82 -19.31 -8.91
N GLN A 270 -7.11 -18.91 -7.67
CA GLN A 270 -8.49 -18.63 -7.23
C GLN A 270 -8.85 -17.15 -7.38
N ARG A 271 -7.89 -16.24 -7.18
CA ARG A 271 -8.11 -14.80 -7.18
C ARG A 271 -7.30 -14.10 -8.27
N ILE A 272 -7.97 -13.24 -9.01
CA ILE A 272 -7.30 -12.32 -9.95
C ILE A 272 -7.69 -10.87 -9.66
N SER A 273 -6.88 -9.92 -10.13
CA SER A 273 -7.31 -8.52 -10.14
C SER A 273 -7.43 -8.00 -11.57
N ILE A 274 -8.53 -7.27 -11.84
CA ILE A 274 -8.73 -6.48 -13.06
C ILE A 274 -8.91 -5.04 -12.62
N ASN A 275 -7.90 -4.19 -12.84
CA ASN A 275 -7.79 -2.89 -12.18
C ASN A 275 -8.16 -1.73 -13.12
N PRO A 276 -9.41 -1.21 -13.06
CA PRO A 276 -9.83 -0.07 -13.87
C PRO A 276 -9.08 1.21 -13.50
N GLN A 277 -8.87 1.46 -12.22
CA GLN A 277 -8.48 2.70 -11.56
C GLN A 277 -9.57 3.79 -11.63
N SER A 278 -10.27 3.91 -12.74
CA SER A 278 -11.48 4.71 -12.99
C SER A 278 -12.24 4.11 -14.18
N PHE A 279 -13.55 4.31 -14.24
CA PHE A 279 -14.37 4.02 -15.42
C PHE A 279 -14.63 5.27 -16.29
N ASN A 280 -13.82 6.30 -16.14
CA ASN A 280 -13.87 7.50 -16.95
C ASN A 280 -12.69 7.54 -17.94
N ASP A 281 -12.97 7.47 -19.23
CA ASP A 281 -11.94 7.40 -20.27
C ASP A 281 -11.04 8.65 -20.30
N LYS A 282 -11.54 9.85 -19.95
CA LYS A 282 -10.72 11.06 -19.82
C LYS A 282 -9.68 10.94 -18.71
N VAL A 283 -10.09 10.35 -17.58
CA VAL A 283 -9.20 10.07 -16.45
C VAL A 283 -8.15 9.05 -16.86
N LEU A 284 -8.55 7.97 -17.53
CA LEU A 284 -7.62 6.93 -18.01
C LEU A 284 -6.57 7.50 -18.98
N GLU A 285 -6.98 8.35 -19.91
CA GLU A 285 -6.08 9.05 -20.82
C GLU A 285 -5.09 9.96 -20.06
N ALA A 286 -5.59 10.77 -19.11
CA ALA A 286 -4.79 11.69 -18.31
C ALA A 286 -3.69 10.98 -17.51
N ILE A 287 -3.95 9.76 -17.03
CA ILE A 287 -2.97 8.94 -16.28
C ILE A 287 -2.11 8.05 -17.18
N GLY A 288 -2.24 8.14 -18.49
CA GLY A 288 -1.44 7.39 -19.48
C GLY A 288 -1.81 5.91 -19.60
N ARG A 289 -3.04 5.55 -19.29
CA ARG A 289 -3.60 4.22 -19.58
C ARG A 289 -4.20 4.23 -20.99
N ARG A 290 -3.90 3.19 -21.79
CA ARG A 290 -4.35 3.07 -23.18
C ARG A 290 -5.65 2.27 -23.35
N HIS A 291 -6.19 1.70 -22.29
CA HIS A 291 -7.45 0.99 -22.32
C HIS A 291 -8.62 1.91 -21.99
N THR A 292 -9.81 1.53 -22.42
CA THR A 292 -11.08 2.23 -22.14
C THR A 292 -11.85 1.55 -21.01
N ALA A 293 -12.86 2.23 -20.47
CA ALA A 293 -13.82 1.66 -19.54
C ALA A 293 -14.47 0.40 -20.12
N GLN A 294 -14.87 0.42 -21.41
CA GLN A 294 -15.47 -0.75 -22.06
C GLN A 294 -14.54 -1.96 -22.09
N GLN A 295 -13.27 -1.76 -22.39
CA GLN A 295 -12.29 -2.86 -22.36
C GLN A 295 -12.13 -3.47 -20.96
N THR A 296 -12.34 -2.69 -19.90
CA THR A 296 -12.36 -3.22 -18.53
C THR A 296 -13.60 -4.10 -18.29
N LEU A 297 -14.77 -3.66 -18.76
CA LEU A 297 -16.02 -4.46 -18.71
C LEU A 297 -15.86 -5.77 -19.47
N ASP A 298 -15.30 -5.71 -20.68
CA ASP A 298 -15.07 -6.88 -21.53
C ASP A 298 -14.08 -7.87 -20.87
N ALA A 299 -12.99 -7.35 -20.28
CA ALA A 299 -12.01 -8.18 -19.56
C ALA A 299 -12.62 -8.85 -18.31
N PHE A 300 -13.49 -8.12 -17.59
CA PHE A 300 -14.20 -8.67 -16.44
C PHE A 300 -15.16 -9.78 -16.86
N ALA A 301 -15.98 -9.55 -17.90
CA ALA A 301 -16.88 -10.57 -18.45
C ALA A 301 -16.11 -11.81 -18.95
N LEU A 302 -14.98 -11.59 -19.64
CA LEU A 302 -14.12 -12.67 -20.11
C LEU A 302 -13.54 -13.50 -18.95
N ALA A 303 -13.18 -12.85 -17.84
CA ALA A 303 -12.70 -13.55 -16.65
C ALA A 303 -13.80 -14.41 -16.02
N ARG A 304 -15.03 -13.88 -15.92
CA ARG A 304 -16.19 -14.65 -15.47
C ARG A 304 -16.45 -15.86 -16.39
N ASP A 305 -16.42 -15.68 -17.72
CA ASP A 305 -16.54 -16.76 -18.70
C ASP A 305 -15.45 -17.84 -18.57
N CYS A 306 -14.27 -17.47 -18.08
CA CYS A 306 -13.18 -18.39 -17.79
C CYS A 306 -13.29 -19.07 -16.41
N GLY A 307 -14.34 -18.76 -15.62
CA GLY A 307 -14.64 -19.42 -14.34
C GLY A 307 -14.02 -18.76 -13.11
N PHE A 308 -13.58 -17.51 -13.21
CA PHE A 308 -13.12 -16.76 -12.02
C PHE A 308 -14.31 -16.17 -11.28
N ASP A 309 -14.45 -16.53 -10.03
CA ASP A 309 -15.48 -16.07 -9.08
C ASP A 309 -14.92 -15.18 -7.95
N HIS A 310 -13.60 -14.95 -7.93
CA HIS A 310 -12.94 -14.00 -7.04
C HIS A 310 -12.13 -12.99 -7.85
N ILE A 311 -12.78 -11.89 -8.22
CA ILE A 311 -12.17 -10.79 -8.97
C ILE A 311 -12.10 -9.55 -8.09
N ASN A 312 -10.90 -8.99 -7.95
CA ASN A 312 -10.64 -7.71 -7.30
C ASN A 312 -10.58 -6.59 -8.34
N MET A 313 -11.06 -5.42 -7.97
CA MET A 313 -10.96 -4.19 -8.77
C MET A 313 -10.31 -3.08 -7.95
N ASP A 314 -9.23 -2.48 -8.46
CA ASP A 314 -8.58 -1.35 -7.81
C ASP A 314 -9.04 -0.03 -8.41
N PHE A 315 -9.33 0.94 -7.51
CA PHE A 315 -9.65 2.33 -7.82
C PHE A 315 -8.68 3.27 -7.12
N ILE A 316 -8.48 4.47 -7.70
CA ILE A 316 -7.64 5.50 -7.09
C ILE A 316 -8.45 6.78 -6.95
N ALA A 317 -8.69 7.20 -5.72
CA ALA A 317 -9.27 8.51 -5.41
C ALA A 317 -8.24 9.62 -5.62
N GLY A 318 -8.66 10.71 -6.26
CA GLY A 318 -7.82 11.89 -6.50
C GLY A 318 -7.00 11.86 -7.77
N LEU A 319 -7.35 11.05 -8.77
CA LEU A 319 -6.70 11.07 -10.08
C LEU A 319 -6.97 12.42 -10.81
N PRO A 320 -6.04 12.88 -11.67
CA PRO A 320 -6.28 14.03 -12.54
C PRO A 320 -7.52 13.84 -13.40
N GLU A 321 -8.23 14.93 -13.70
CA GLU A 321 -9.48 14.95 -14.48
C GLU A 321 -10.64 14.15 -13.83
N ASP A 322 -10.45 13.59 -12.62
CA ASP A 322 -11.53 12.93 -11.89
C ASP A 322 -12.24 13.91 -10.95
N ASP A 323 -13.55 13.69 -10.78
CA ASP A 323 -14.39 14.42 -9.84
C ASP A 323 -15.22 13.43 -9.01
N LEU A 324 -15.84 13.93 -7.93
CA LEU A 324 -16.65 13.09 -7.07
C LEU A 324 -17.77 12.36 -7.82
N PRO A 325 -18.58 12.99 -8.70
CA PRO A 325 -19.58 12.28 -9.49
C PRO A 325 -19.03 11.19 -10.41
N SER A 326 -17.88 11.42 -11.02
CA SER A 326 -17.19 10.43 -11.87
C SER A 326 -16.69 9.24 -11.05
N PHE A 327 -16.07 9.50 -9.90
CA PHE A 327 -15.62 8.47 -8.97
C PHE A 327 -16.80 7.65 -8.41
N GLN A 328 -17.91 8.31 -8.06
CA GLN A 328 -19.15 7.66 -7.61
C GLN A 328 -19.67 6.68 -8.66
N ARG A 329 -19.75 7.08 -9.93
CA ARG A 329 -20.13 6.18 -11.02
C ARG A 329 -19.18 5.00 -11.15
N SER A 330 -17.90 5.20 -10.95
CA SER A 330 -16.90 4.14 -11.01
C SER A 330 -17.11 3.09 -9.91
N ILE A 331 -17.35 3.51 -8.67
CA ILE A 331 -17.67 2.61 -7.55
C ILE A 331 -18.99 1.87 -7.81
N GLN A 332 -20.03 2.58 -8.29
CA GLN A 332 -21.32 1.95 -8.61
C GLN A 332 -21.18 0.89 -9.71
N THR A 333 -20.38 1.16 -10.76
CA THR A 333 -20.12 0.18 -11.81
C THR A 333 -19.47 -1.09 -11.26
N ALA A 334 -18.53 -0.97 -10.31
CA ALA A 334 -17.92 -2.14 -9.66
C ALA A 334 -18.94 -2.95 -8.84
N LEU A 335 -19.86 -2.27 -8.17
CA LEU A 335 -20.96 -2.93 -7.46
C LEU A 335 -21.95 -3.64 -8.41
N ASP A 336 -22.28 -3.02 -9.53
CA ASP A 336 -23.17 -3.59 -10.55
C ASP A 336 -22.54 -4.84 -11.20
N LEU A 337 -21.19 -4.85 -11.37
CA LEU A 337 -20.42 -6.01 -11.79
C LEU A 337 -20.33 -7.11 -10.71
N GLN A 338 -20.72 -6.81 -9.49
CA GLN A 338 -20.66 -7.72 -8.34
C GLN A 338 -19.24 -8.23 -8.05
N ALA A 339 -18.22 -7.41 -8.26
CA ALA A 339 -16.85 -7.76 -7.88
C ALA A 339 -16.80 -8.25 -6.42
N GLU A 340 -16.02 -9.29 -6.14
CA GLU A 340 -15.92 -9.87 -4.78
C GLU A 340 -15.08 -9.02 -3.86
N SER A 341 -14.07 -8.36 -4.41
CA SER A 341 -13.24 -7.40 -3.66
C SER A 341 -12.99 -6.13 -4.46
N ILE A 342 -12.91 -5.02 -3.74
CA ILE A 342 -12.68 -3.68 -4.27
C ILE A 342 -11.64 -3.01 -3.40
N THR A 343 -10.53 -2.56 -4.01
CA THR A 343 -9.52 -1.79 -3.28
C THR A 343 -9.62 -0.33 -3.70
N VAL A 344 -9.73 0.55 -2.72
CA VAL A 344 -9.74 1.99 -2.92
C VAL A 344 -8.42 2.56 -2.43
N HIS A 345 -7.62 3.03 -3.35
CA HIS A 345 -6.37 3.71 -3.09
C HIS A 345 -6.56 5.22 -3.09
N THR A 346 -5.76 5.91 -2.30
CA THR A 346 -5.60 7.36 -2.39
C THR A 346 -4.35 7.67 -3.20
N LEU A 347 -4.44 8.57 -4.16
CA LEU A 347 -3.30 8.99 -4.98
C LEU A 347 -2.16 9.47 -4.08
N ALA A 348 -0.99 8.84 -4.23
CA ALA A 348 0.24 9.20 -3.52
C ALA A 348 1.31 9.67 -4.50
N LEU A 349 1.77 10.90 -4.35
CA LEU A 349 2.75 11.54 -5.23
C LEU A 349 4.17 11.20 -4.78
N LYS A 350 4.68 10.06 -5.23
CA LYS A 350 6.07 9.65 -4.96
C LYS A 350 7.03 10.27 -5.98
N THR A 351 8.23 10.58 -5.54
CA THR A 351 9.29 11.19 -6.39
C THR A 351 9.63 10.38 -7.64
N SER A 352 9.36 9.07 -7.63
CA SER A 352 9.54 8.18 -8.77
C SER A 352 8.39 8.21 -9.79
N ALA A 353 7.25 8.83 -9.44
CA ALA A 353 6.11 8.95 -10.35
C ALA A 353 6.33 10.09 -11.37
N TYR A 354 5.96 9.84 -12.63
CA TYR A 354 6.12 10.82 -13.71
C TYR A 354 5.32 12.11 -13.49
N MET A 355 4.20 12.03 -12.78
CA MET A 355 3.37 13.19 -12.42
C MET A 355 4.10 14.22 -11.56
N VAL A 356 5.06 13.81 -10.72
CA VAL A 356 5.82 14.71 -9.85
C VAL A 356 6.78 15.61 -10.65
N THR A 357 7.20 15.16 -11.86
CA THR A 357 8.10 15.92 -12.72
C THR A 357 7.41 17.02 -13.53
N ARG A 358 6.06 17.09 -13.51
CA ARG A 358 5.26 18.06 -14.26
C ARG A 358 4.64 19.17 -13.42
N GLU A 359 5.19 19.47 -12.24
CA GLU A 359 4.77 20.61 -11.40
C GLU A 359 3.25 20.74 -11.18
N GLN A 360 2.54 19.63 -11.05
CA GLN A 360 1.12 19.68 -10.67
C GLN A 360 1.01 19.99 -9.17
N THR A 361 0.55 21.17 -8.84
CA THR A 361 0.22 21.57 -7.48
C THR A 361 -1.22 21.20 -7.18
N PHE A 362 -1.45 20.47 -6.08
CA PHE A 362 -2.78 20.19 -5.56
C PHE A 362 -3.09 21.20 -4.46
N ASP A 363 -4.20 21.89 -4.58
CA ASP A 363 -4.67 22.86 -3.57
C ASP A 363 -5.53 22.18 -2.47
N LEU A 364 -5.99 22.99 -1.50
CA LEU A 364 -6.82 22.50 -0.40
C LEU A 364 -8.16 21.92 -0.90
N LYS A 365 -8.70 22.44 -2.01
CA LYS A 365 -9.95 21.99 -2.62
C LYS A 365 -9.82 20.55 -3.11
N ASP A 366 -8.69 20.19 -3.72
CA ASP A 366 -8.44 18.82 -4.17
C ASP A 366 -8.43 17.84 -3.01
N ARG A 367 -7.87 18.21 -1.85
CA ARG A 367 -7.85 17.35 -0.64
C ARG A 367 -9.25 17.08 -0.10
N LEU A 368 -10.14 18.05 -0.08
CA LEU A 368 -11.53 17.88 0.35
C LEU A 368 -12.29 16.97 -0.62
N THR A 369 -12.08 17.14 -1.92
CA THR A 369 -12.64 16.28 -2.96
C THR A 369 -12.19 14.83 -2.75
N VAL A 370 -10.89 14.60 -2.53
CA VAL A 370 -10.35 13.24 -2.31
C VAL A 370 -10.89 12.64 -1.01
N SER A 371 -11.01 13.42 0.07
CA SER A 371 -11.63 12.94 1.32
C SER A 371 -13.07 12.50 1.09
N ASN A 372 -13.85 13.30 0.36
CA ASN A 372 -15.23 12.96 0.02
C ASN A 372 -15.33 11.69 -0.86
N MET A 373 -14.37 11.48 -1.78
CA MET A 373 -14.32 10.25 -2.58
C MET A 373 -14.08 9.02 -1.71
N VAL A 374 -13.09 9.08 -0.81
CA VAL A 374 -12.75 7.95 0.09
C VAL A 374 -13.90 7.65 1.05
N ASP A 375 -14.50 8.69 1.65
CA ASP A 375 -15.62 8.55 2.58
C ASP A 375 -16.86 7.99 1.86
N TYR A 376 -17.16 8.47 0.65
CA TYR A 376 -18.23 7.92 -0.19
C TYR A 376 -18.01 6.44 -0.49
N ALA A 377 -16.81 6.07 -0.93
CA ALA A 377 -16.50 4.66 -1.23
C ALA A 377 -16.71 3.78 0.01
N GLY A 378 -16.18 4.18 1.17
CA GLY A 378 -16.33 3.44 2.41
C GLY A 378 -17.81 3.25 2.80
N GLN A 379 -18.61 4.32 2.79
CA GLN A 379 -20.03 4.26 3.13
C GLN A 379 -20.82 3.40 2.15
N THR A 380 -20.55 3.55 0.85
CA THR A 380 -21.26 2.82 -0.22
C THR A 380 -20.94 1.33 -0.20
N LEU A 381 -19.65 0.97 -0.07
CA LEU A 381 -19.23 -0.42 -0.01
C LEU A 381 -19.73 -1.12 1.26
N HIS A 382 -19.60 -0.46 2.41
CA HIS A 382 -20.15 -0.98 3.65
C HIS A 382 -21.68 -1.18 3.57
N GLY A 383 -22.41 -0.21 3.01
CA GLY A 383 -23.86 -0.30 2.77
C GLY A 383 -24.26 -1.42 1.81
N ALA A 384 -23.37 -1.82 0.91
CA ALA A 384 -23.53 -2.94 -0.02
C ALA A 384 -23.11 -4.31 0.56
N GLY A 385 -22.74 -4.37 1.86
CA GLY A 385 -22.35 -5.60 2.56
C GLY A 385 -20.91 -6.03 2.40
N TYR A 386 -20.03 -5.12 1.91
CA TYR A 386 -18.60 -5.33 1.97
C TYR A 386 -18.06 -4.89 3.33
N TYR A 387 -16.99 -5.53 3.79
CA TYR A 387 -16.24 -5.10 4.98
C TYR A 387 -14.77 -4.79 4.63
N PRO A 388 -14.13 -3.87 5.39
CA PRO A 388 -12.74 -3.56 5.20
C PRO A 388 -11.89 -4.67 5.82
N TYR A 389 -11.04 -5.34 5.02
CA TYR A 389 -10.25 -6.48 5.49
C TYR A 389 -8.75 -6.21 5.65
N TYR A 390 -8.26 -5.13 5.08
CA TYR A 390 -6.92 -4.60 5.33
C TYR A 390 -6.86 -3.11 5.00
N MET A 391 -5.92 -2.42 5.63
CA MET A 391 -5.65 -1.03 5.32
C MET A 391 -4.18 -0.66 5.50
N TYR A 392 -3.77 0.35 4.76
CA TYR A 392 -2.47 0.97 4.96
C TYR A 392 -2.50 2.43 4.54
N ARG A 393 -1.52 3.19 5.02
CA ARG A 393 -1.32 4.58 4.62
C ARG A 393 0.03 4.74 3.94
N GLN A 394 0.14 5.72 3.07
CA GLN A 394 1.39 6.03 2.40
C GLN A 394 1.80 7.47 2.71
N SER A 395 3.11 7.69 2.86
CA SER A 395 3.64 9.04 2.89
C SER A 395 3.32 9.75 1.56
N LYS A 396 2.91 11.01 1.63
CA LYS A 396 2.53 11.85 0.48
C LYS A 396 1.25 11.40 -0.25
N SER A 397 0.36 10.64 0.40
CA SER A 397 -1.00 10.47 -0.10
C SER A 397 -1.78 11.78 0.03
N LEU A 398 -2.65 12.08 -0.93
CA LEU A 398 -3.47 13.27 -0.90
C LEU A 398 -4.35 13.28 0.36
N GLY A 399 -4.40 14.41 1.06
CA GLY A 399 -5.12 14.54 2.32
C GLY A 399 -4.61 13.65 3.46
N ASN A 400 -3.44 12.97 3.30
CA ASN A 400 -2.91 11.99 4.25
C ASN A 400 -3.90 10.85 4.53
N LEU A 401 -4.68 10.47 3.50
CA LEU A 401 -5.74 9.47 3.59
C LEU A 401 -5.21 8.05 3.44
N GLU A 402 -6.05 7.10 3.77
CA GLU A 402 -5.80 5.67 3.75
C GLU A 402 -6.03 5.04 2.38
N ASN A 403 -5.55 3.80 2.26
CA ASN A 403 -5.87 2.83 1.22
C ASN A 403 -6.55 1.65 1.92
N VAL A 404 -7.70 1.22 1.42
CA VAL A 404 -8.51 0.18 2.06
C VAL A 404 -8.94 -0.87 1.05
N GLY A 405 -8.72 -2.14 1.37
CA GLY A 405 -9.31 -3.26 0.66
C GLY A 405 -10.61 -3.67 1.31
N TRP A 406 -11.66 -3.70 0.50
CA TRP A 406 -13.02 -4.10 0.86
C TRP A 406 -13.36 -5.42 0.18
N CYS A 407 -14.07 -6.32 0.86
CA CYS A 407 -14.52 -7.55 0.24
C CYS A 407 -15.85 -8.02 0.78
N LYS A 408 -16.51 -8.88 0.01
CA LYS A 408 -17.65 -9.68 0.50
C LYS A 408 -17.15 -10.74 1.48
N PRO A 409 -18.01 -11.28 2.37
CA PRO A 409 -17.62 -12.32 3.31
C PRO A 409 -16.95 -13.53 2.64
N GLY A 410 -15.75 -13.87 3.11
CA GLY A 410 -14.96 -15.01 2.61
C GLY A 410 -14.04 -14.70 1.42
N TYR A 411 -13.94 -13.44 0.99
CA TYR A 411 -13.12 -13.01 -0.15
C TYR A 411 -11.93 -12.12 0.26
N ASP A 412 -11.45 -12.25 1.50
CA ASP A 412 -10.26 -11.57 1.97
C ASP A 412 -9.03 -11.97 1.14
N CYS A 413 -8.15 -11.03 0.84
CA CYS A 413 -6.83 -11.35 0.32
C CYS A 413 -5.85 -11.57 1.47
N LEU A 414 -5.56 -12.82 1.77
CA LEU A 414 -4.67 -13.21 2.88
C LEU A 414 -3.27 -12.64 2.71
N TYR A 415 -2.73 -12.69 1.49
CA TYR A 415 -1.41 -12.12 1.20
C TYR A 415 -1.32 -10.65 1.59
N ASN A 416 -2.34 -9.85 1.28
CA ASN A 416 -2.35 -8.42 1.62
C ASN A 416 -2.34 -8.21 3.14
N VAL A 417 -3.12 -8.98 3.88
CA VAL A 417 -3.14 -8.95 5.35
C VAL A 417 -1.77 -9.33 5.90
N TYR A 418 -1.22 -10.49 5.50
CA TYR A 418 0.06 -10.99 6.01
C TYR A 418 1.23 -10.06 5.70
N MET A 419 1.23 -9.43 4.52
CA MET A 419 2.25 -8.45 4.15
C MET A 419 2.15 -7.17 4.97
N MET A 420 0.92 -6.65 5.21
CA MET A 420 0.71 -5.40 5.95
C MET A 420 0.95 -5.57 7.45
N ASP A 421 0.46 -6.63 8.05
CA ASP A 421 0.69 -6.91 9.48
C ASP A 421 2.12 -7.41 9.77
N GLU A 422 2.83 -7.93 8.76
CA GLU A 422 4.11 -8.65 8.94
C GLU A 422 3.92 -9.95 9.72
N THR A 423 2.86 -10.69 9.40
CA THR A 423 2.45 -11.90 10.13
C THR A 423 3.50 -13.01 10.06
N HIS A 424 4.06 -13.25 8.87
CA HIS A 424 5.05 -14.29 8.64
C HIS A 424 6.06 -13.90 7.54
N THR A 425 7.01 -14.78 7.27
CA THR A 425 8.01 -14.60 6.20
C THR A 425 7.34 -14.49 4.82
N VAL A 426 7.82 -13.56 4.02
CA VAL A 426 7.52 -13.47 2.59
C VAL A 426 8.80 -13.77 1.83
N LEU A 427 8.88 -14.92 1.17
CA LEU A 427 9.92 -15.21 0.20
C LEU A 427 9.53 -14.61 -1.14
N ALA A 428 10.41 -13.80 -1.71
CA ALA A 428 10.08 -13.04 -2.90
C ALA A 428 11.12 -13.30 -4.00
N VAL A 429 10.65 -13.42 -5.26
CA VAL A 429 11.45 -13.68 -6.44
C VAL A 429 11.18 -12.66 -7.53
N GLY A 430 12.17 -12.43 -8.40
CA GLY A 430 12.08 -11.50 -9.52
C GLY A 430 12.60 -10.10 -9.21
N ALA A 431 12.76 -9.28 -10.25
CA ALA A 431 13.30 -7.93 -10.13
C ALA A 431 12.35 -7.03 -9.31
N GLY A 432 12.93 -6.22 -8.44
CA GLY A 432 12.22 -5.33 -7.54
C GLY A 432 11.54 -6.02 -6.35
N ALA A 433 11.62 -7.33 -6.26
CA ALA A 433 11.09 -8.10 -5.14
C ALA A 433 11.92 -7.90 -3.87
N VAL A 434 11.29 -8.02 -2.72
CA VAL A 434 11.93 -7.94 -1.40
C VAL A 434 11.50 -9.12 -0.55
N THR A 435 12.40 -10.05 -0.32
CA THR A 435 12.20 -11.09 0.69
C THR A 435 12.19 -10.45 2.06
N LYS A 436 11.14 -10.71 2.84
CA LYS A 436 10.99 -10.27 4.22
C LYS A 436 11.02 -11.50 5.13
N LEU A 437 12.11 -11.70 5.81
CA LEU A 437 12.26 -12.77 6.80
C LEU A 437 11.69 -12.28 8.13
N ARG A 438 10.97 -13.15 8.82
CA ARG A 438 10.44 -12.91 10.15
C ARG A 438 10.79 -14.07 11.06
N GLY A 439 11.54 -13.80 12.12
CA GLY A 439 11.79 -14.75 13.20
C GLY A 439 10.53 -14.97 14.02
N GLN A 440 10.14 -16.20 14.18
CA GLN A 440 8.90 -16.59 14.85
C GLN A 440 8.98 -16.28 16.36
N ASN A 441 10.09 -16.66 16.98
CA ASN A 441 10.30 -16.51 18.42
C ASN A 441 10.83 -15.12 18.77
N SER A 442 11.71 -14.57 17.96
CA SER A 442 12.35 -13.27 18.21
C SER A 442 11.53 -12.07 17.76
N GLY A 443 10.61 -12.26 16.80
CA GLY A 443 9.91 -11.17 16.13
C GLY A 443 10.82 -10.29 15.24
N MET A 444 12.09 -10.67 15.07
CA MET A 444 13.05 -9.94 14.23
C MET A 444 12.62 -9.97 12.78
N ILE A 445 12.87 -8.87 12.09
CA ILE A 445 12.57 -8.73 10.66
C ILE A 445 13.82 -8.29 9.91
N GLU A 446 14.19 -9.10 8.91
CA GLU A 446 15.27 -8.76 7.98
C GLU A 446 14.74 -8.73 6.54
N ARG A 447 15.34 -7.89 5.69
CA ARG A 447 14.95 -7.74 4.29
C ARG A 447 16.11 -8.02 3.37
N ILE A 448 15.87 -8.89 2.37
CA ILE A 448 16.81 -9.18 1.29
C ILE A 448 16.23 -8.57 0.01
N TYR A 449 16.97 -7.64 -0.58
CA TYR A 449 16.54 -6.92 -1.77
C TYR A 449 17.08 -7.56 -3.04
N ASN A 450 16.18 -7.86 -3.97
CA ASN A 450 16.55 -8.20 -5.34
C ASN A 450 16.96 -6.92 -6.09
N TYR A 451 17.66 -7.08 -7.22
CA TYR A 451 17.95 -5.95 -8.10
C TYR A 451 16.66 -5.32 -8.60
N LYS A 452 16.66 -4.01 -8.61
CA LYS A 452 15.45 -3.23 -8.86
C LYS A 452 14.98 -3.32 -10.31
N TYR A 453 15.91 -3.34 -11.25
CA TYR A 453 15.62 -3.29 -12.68
C TYR A 453 15.85 -4.65 -13.36
N PRO A 454 15.04 -5.04 -14.38
CA PRO A 454 15.18 -6.33 -15.06
C PRO A 454 16.57 -6.57 -15.67
N TYR A 455 17.19 -5.53 -16.23
CA TYR A 455 18.53 -5.64 -16.82
C TYR A 455 19.63 -5.87 -15.77
N GLU A 456 19.51 -5.27 -14.56
CA GLU A 456 20.41 -5.54 -13.43
C GLU A 456 20.18 -6.95 -12.89
N TYR A 457 18.92 -7.35 -12.75
CA TYR A 457 18.55 -8.69 -12.33
C TYR A 457 19.16 -9.78 -13.24
N ILE A 458 19.09 -9.57 -14.57
CA ILE A 458 19.65 -10.51 -15.54
C ILE A 458 21.19 -10.50 -15.48
N ARG A 459 21.81 -9.33 -15.42
CA ARG A 459 23.27 -9.20 -15.45
C ARG A 459 23.94 -9.76 -14.20
N ASP A 460 23.36 -9.50 -13.03
CA ASP A 460 24.01 -9.77 -11.74
C ASP A 460 23.29 -10.91 -10.98
N PHE A 461 22.67 -11.84 -11.71
CA PHE A 461 21.82 -12.89 -11.15
C PHE A 461 22.54 -13.79 -10.13
N ASP A 462 23.79 -14.20 -10.40
CA ASP A 462 24.56 -15.03 -9.48
C ASP A 462 24.83 -14.34 -8.15
N THR A 463 25.11 -13.02 -8.19
CA THR A 463 25.26 -12.19 -6.96
C THR A 463 23.94 -12.14 -6.17
N LEU A 464 22.81 -12.14 -6.86
CA LEU A 464 21.49 -12.18 -6.21
C LEU A 464 21.29 -13.51 -5.47
N LEU A 465 21.63 -14.64 -6.08
CA LEU A 465 21.56 -15.95 -5.43
C LEU A 465 22.47 -16.02 -4.20
N GLU A 466 23.67 -15.40 -4.24
CA GLU A 466 24.53 -15.32 -3.05
C GLU A 466 23.87 -14.55 -1.90
N ARG A 467 23.14 -13.45 -2.19
CA ARG A 467 22.38 -12.72 -1.14
C ARG A 467 21.32 -13.61 -0.49
N LYS A 468 20.66 -14.47 -1.28
CA LYS A 468 19.59 -15.37 -0.76
C LYS A 468 20.12 -16.46 0.17
N LYS A 469 21.41 -16.78 0.15
CA LYS A 469 22.04 -17.65 1.17
C LYS A 469 21.91 -17.11 2.60
N ARG A 470 21.54 -15.83 2.75
CA ARG A 470 21.19 -15.26 4.06
C ARG A 470 19.92 -15.87 4.64
N ILE A 471 19.00 -16.45 3.84
CA ILE A 471 17.74 -17.02 4.31
C ILE A 471 17.95 -18.07 5.41
N PRO A 472 18.67 -19.20 5.19
CA PRO A 472 18.91 -20.17 6.25
C PRO A 472 19.72 -19.58 7.41
N GLY A 473 20.68 -18.68 7.14
CA GLY A 473 21.45 -18.01 8.18
C GLY A 473 20.61 -17.18 9.13
N PHE A 474 19.59 -16.49 8.63
CA PHE A 474 18.65 -15.72 9.45
C PHE A 474 17.92 -16.64 10.47
N TYR A 475 17.37 -17.75 10.01
CA TYR A 475 16.65 -18.68 10.90
C TYR A 475 17.58 -19.35 11.92
N ALA A 476 18.82 -19.67 11.53
CA ALA A 476 19.81 -20.19 12.47
C ALA A 476 20.22 -19.20 13.56
N GLU A 477 20.09 -17.88 13.29
CA GLU A 477 20.45 -16.81 14.22
C GLU A 477 19.29 -16.37 15.12
N TYR A 478 18.04 -16.39 14.62
CA TYR A 478 16.90 -15.73 15.27
C TYR A 478 15.72 -16.65 15.63
N ASP A 479 15.71 -17.91 15.23
CA ASP A 479 14.73 -18.93 15.57
C ASP A 479 15.37 -20.15 16.21
#